data_8727df9306a86da30a3101356de10099
#
_entry.id   8727df9306a86da30a3101356de10099
#
_cell.length_a   1.000
_cell.length_b   1.000
_cell.length_c   1.000
_cell.angle_alpha   90.00
_cell.angle_beta   90.00
_cell.angle_gamma   90.00
#
_symmetry.space_group_name_H-M   'P 1'
#
loop_
_entity.id
_entity.type
_entity.pdbx_description
1 polymer ?
#
loop_
_entity_poly.entity_id
_entity_poly.type
_entity_poly.pdbx_seq_one_letter_code
_entity_poly.pdbx_strand_id
1 'polypeptide(L)'
;MFSKNRRRSALAAGFSALISAALVAGTAVGVTPALAQDDGAYRFSPVNQYGINLTAAYWNPIIAYVSEKSGVKLQLKIGRTSADTTAYVLAQEVEFIFSNHLFSPEREQLGWKVFGRRLTPPVHGQIVVPAASAITELSQLQGKEVAFPGPEALVSYKFPAAHLINKKIDVKVVFGGNMDGALAQMFSGKVAAVGANSQLAEGYAKREGKAYRVLWSSAAVHDLALMVAGKVPDKAAKAVARAFVGMHQDPRGRDILQQASTQVGLTAEAYFIPSDGSEYAAYRDFYRTAPASLR
;
A
#
# COMPACT_ATOMS: atom_id res chain seq x y z
N MET A 1 29.83 -59.27 -39.92
CA MET A 1 30.67 -60.48 -39.69
C MET A 1 30.20 -61.08 -38.38
N PHE A 2 29.55 -62.21 -38.46
CA PHE A 2 29.47 -63.40 -37.58
C PHE A 2 29.38 -63.15 -36.06
N SER A 3 28.55 -63.75 -35.27
CA SER A 3 27.70 -64.96 -35.34
C SER A 3 27.39 -65.40 -33.90
N LYS A 4 26.14 -65.86 -33.72
CA LYS A 4 25.61 -67.05 -33.08
C LYS A 4 25.66 -67.22 -31.56
N ASN A 5 24.51 -67.26 -30.95
CA ASN A 5 23.68 -68.45 -30.62
C ASN A 5 24.21 -69.42 -29.53
N ARG A 6 23.41 -69.64 -28.48
CA ARG A 6 22.73 -70.98 -28.13
C ARG A 6 22.19 -70.87 -26.69
N ARG A 7 20.91 -70.93 -26.49
CA ARG A 7 20.00 -72.03 -26.09
C ARG A 7 20.57 -73.08 -25.11
N ARG A 8 19.85 -73.26 -23.99
CA ARG A 8 19.15 -74.47 -23.47
C ARG A 8 18.92 -74.29 -21.99
N SER A 9 17.70 -74.34 -21.52
CA SER A 9 16.74 -75.41 -21.20
C SER A 9 16.80 -75.83 -19.73
N ALA A 10 15.73 -75.50 -19.00
CA ALA A 10 14.91 -76.34 -18.13
C ALA A 10 15.53 -77.06 -16.92
N LEU A 11 14.96 -76.83 -15.75
CA LEU A 11 14.24 -77.88 -15.01
C LEU A 11 13.52 -77.26 -13.81
N ALA A 12 12.29 -77.72 -13.63
CA ALA A 12 11.36 -77.28 -12.54
C ALA A 12 11.72 -77.95 -11.21
N ALA A 13 11.52 -77.24 -10.13
CA ALA A 13 11.21 -77.88 -8.84
C ALA A 13 10.35 -76.92 -8.08
N GLY A 14 9.14 -77.32 -7.76
CA GLY A 14 8.18 -76.58 -6.99
C GLY A 14 8.56 -76.50 -5.49
N PHE A 15 8.30 -75.36 -4.87
CA PHE A 15 8.15 -75.28 -3.45
C PHE A 15 7.02 -74.27 -3.15
N SER A 16 5.95 -74.84 -2.59
CA SER A 16 4.85 -74.10 -2.02
C SER A 16 5.36 -73.30 -0.82
N ALA A 17 5.29 -72.04 -0.88
CA ALA A 17 5.46 -71.20 0.32
C ALA A 17 4.24 -70.26 0.48
N LEU A 18 3.62 -70.41 1.62
CA LEU A 18 2.51 -69.65 2.15
C LEU A 18 2.80 -68.14 2.09
N ILE A 19 1.98 -67.41 1.37
CA ILE A 19 2.01 -65.93 1.41
C ILE A 19 1.14 -65.48 2.55
N SER A 20 1.77 -65.09 3.66
CA SER A 20 1.11 -64.30 4.73
C SER A 20 0.93 -62.87 4.21
N ALA A 21 -0.29 -62.49 3.92
CA ALA A 21 -0.67 -61.12 3.59
C ALA A 21 -0.57 -60.26 4.86
N ALA A 22 0.51 -59.51 5.00
CA ALA A 22 0.58 -58.41 5.99
C ALA A 22 -0.19 -57.21 5.44
N LEU A 23 -1.36 -56.95 6.02
CA LEU A 23 -2.12 -55.72 5.78
C LEU A 23 -1.33 -54.56 6.39
N VAL A 24 -0.59 -53.80 5.58
CA VAL A 24 -0.04 -52.49 5.98
C VAL A 24 -1.20 -51.49 5.94
N ALA A 25 -1.80 -51.26 7.10
CA ALA A 25 -2.71 -50.14 7.30
C ALA A 25 -1.91 -48.83 7.17
N GLY A 26 -1.88 -48.26 5.98
CA GLY A 26 -1.36 -46.93 5.74
C GLY A 26 -2.24 -45.91 6.43
N THR A 27 -1.80 -45.38 7.58
CA THR A 27 -2.38 -44.19 8.20
C THR A 27 -2.09 -43.01 7.24
N ALA A 28 -3.07 -42.64 6.42
CA ALA A 28 -3.07 -41.36 5.73
C ALA A 28 -3.09 -40.28 6.78
N VAL A 29 -1.93 -39.70 7.10
CA VAL A 29 -1.84 -38.44 7.85
C VAL A 29 -2.45 -37.40 6.94
N GLY A 30 -3.74 -37.13 7.14
CA GLY A 30 -4.42 -36.02 6.51
C GLY A 30 -3.71 -34.74 6.96
N VAL A 31 -2.95 -34.12 6.06
CA VAL A 31 -2.50 -32.74 6.22
C VAL A 31 -3.75 -31.89 6.09
N THR A 32 -4.44 -31.66 7.21
CA THR A 32 -5.44 -30.60 7.31
C THR A 32 -4.69 -29.30 7.03
N PRO A 33 -5.09 -28.47 6.03
CA PRO A 33 -4.55 -27.14 5.93
C PRO A 33 -4.83 -26.47 7.27
N ALA A 34 -3.78 -25.98 7.92
CA ALA A 34 -3.91 -25.14 9.09
C ALA A 34 -4.73 -23.92 8.66
N LEU A 35 -6.03 -23.94 8.97
CA LEU A 35 -6.85 -22.74 8.93
C LEU A 35 -6.12 -21.75 9.82
N ALA A 36 -5.68 -20.64 9.26
CA ALA A 36 -5.12 -19.54 10.02
C ALA A 36 -6.12 -19.26 11.15
N GLN A 37 -5.72 -19.54 12.39
CA GLN A 37 -6.55 -19.31 13.55
C GLN A 37 -6.86 -17.81 13.52
N ASP A 38 -8.13 -17.45 13.32
CA ASP A 38 -8.60 -16.08 13.46
C ASP A 38 -8.40 -15.72 14.93
N ASP A 39 -7.29 -15.04 15.22
CA ASP A 39 -6.92 -14.64 16.58
C ASP A 39 -7.79 -13.50 17.13
N GLY A 40 -8.92 -13.22 16.47
CA GLY A 40 -9.86 -12.18 16.81
C GLY A 40 -9.30 -10.77 16.59
N ALA A 41 -8.19 -10.63 15.86
CA ALA A 41 -7.60 -9.34 15.55
C ALA A 41 -8.16 -8.77 14.26
N TYR A 42 -8.52 -7.49 14.26
CA TYR A 42 -8.80 -6.75 13.04
C TYR A 42 -7.49 -6.32 12.34
N ARG A 43 -7.48 -6.35 11.03
CA ARG A 43 -6.31 -5.95 10.24
C ARG A 43 -6.43 -4.49 9.82
N PHE A 44 -5.33 -3.76 10.05
CA PHE A 44 -5.17 -2.38 9.60
C PHE A 44 -4.15 -2.33 8.47
N SER A 45 -4.52 -1.74 7.32
CA SER A 45 -3.60 -1.59 6.19
C SER A 45 -3.48 -0.13 5.75
N PRO A 46 -2.30 0.48 5.91
CA PRO A 46 -2.01 1.78 5.32
C PRO A 46 -1.60 1.62 3.85
N VAL A 47 -1.92 2.60 3.02
CA VAL A 47 -1.26 2.74 1.71
C VAL A 47 0.24 2.90 1.92
N ASN A 48 1.04 2.13 1.19
CA ASN A 48 2.49 2.21 1.23
C ASN A 48 2.97 3.53 0.61
N GLN A 49 3.10 4.56 1.44
CA GLN A 49 3.69 5.85 1.05
C GLN A 49 5.22 5.76 0.99
N TYR A 50 5.81 4.93 1.85
CA TYR A 50 7.25 4.73 2.06
C TYR A 50 7.67 3.30 1.70
N GLY A 51 8.98 3.03 1.74
CA GLY A 51 9.49 1.65 1.72
C GLY A 51 8.91 0.82 2.90
N ILE A 52 8.80 -0.50 2.72
CA ILE A 52 8.09 -1.39 3.64
C ILE A 52 8.59 -1.29 5.09
N ASN A 53 9.91 -1.21 5.29
CA ASN A 53 10.51 -1.11 6.63
C ASN A 53 10.15 0.21 7.31
N LEU A 54 10.17 1.31 6.57
CA LEU A 54 9.82 2.63 7.08
C LEU A 54 8.32 2.74 7.34
N THR A 55 7.47 2.12 6.50
CA THR A 55 6.04 2.00 6.74
C THR A 55 5.76 1.22 8.03
N ALA A 56 6.45 0.11 8.26
CA ALA A 56 6.34 -0.66 9.49
C ALA A 56 6.80 0.13 10.73
N ALA A 57 7.93 0.82 10.63
CA ALA A 57 8.49 1.64 11.71
C ALA A 57 7.54 2.80 12.10
N TYR A 58 6.88 3.41 11.12
CA TYR A 58 5.86 4.44 11.37
C TYR A 58 4.61 3.86 12.05
N TRP A 59 4.04 2.77 11.51
CA TRP A 59 2.71 2.32 11.90
C TRP A 59 2.69 1.37 13.09
N ASN A 60 3.72 0.52 13.31
CA ASN A 60 3.70 -0.45 14.42
C ASN A 60 3.47 0.18 15.79
N PRO A 61 4.21 1.25 16.20
CA PRO A 61 3.99 1.86 17.50
C PRO A 61 2.61 2.54 17.61
N ILE A 62 2.09 3.11 16.52
CA ILE A 62 0.75 3.71 16.47
C ILE A 62 -0.31 2.62 16.65
N ILE A 63 -0.24 1.51 15.92
CA ILE A 63 -1.21 0.42 15.97
C ILE A 63 -1.17 -0.28 17.33
N ALA A 64 0.01 -0.47 17.92
CA ALA A 64 0.15 -1.01 19.28
C ALA A 64 -0.54 -0.12 20.31
N TYR A 65 -0.31 1.19 20.27
CA TYR A 65 -0.96 2.17 21.13
C TYR A 65 -2.49 2.15 20.95
N VAL A 66 -2.97 2.20 19.70
CA VAL A 66 -4.41 2.20 19.40
C VAL A 66 -5.06 0.90 19.87
N SER A 67 -4.42 -0.25 19.70
CA SER A 67 -4.92 -1.54 20.21
C SER A 67 -5.08 -1.53 21.72
N GLU A 68 -4.07 -1.07 22.44
CA GLU A 68 -4.10 -0.95 23.92
C GLU A 68 -5.21 -0.01 24.39
N LYS A 69 -5.28 1.20 23.83
CA LYS A 69 -6.23 2.23 24.28
C LYS A 69 -7.68 1.95 23.88
N SER A 70 -7.90 1.28 22.77
CA SER A 70 -9.26 0.92 22.32
C SER A 70 -9.77 -0.38 22.95
N GLY A 71 -8.89 -1.25 23.45
CA GLY A 71 -9.21 -2.63 23.83
C GLY A 71 -9.57 -3.50 22.62
N VAL A 72 -9.32 -3.04 21.40
CA VAL A 72 -9.57 -3.75 20.14
C VAL A 72 -8.23 -4.17 19.55
N LYS A 73 -8.01 -5.47 19.43
CA LYS A 73 -6.75 -5.99 18.89
C LYS A 73 -6.64 -5.65 17.40
N LEU A 74 -5.62 -4.88 17.03
CA LEU A 74 -5.28 -4.55 15.65
C LEU A 74 -3.95 -5.19 15.25
N GLN A 75 -3.89 -5.66 14.01
CA GLN A 75 -2.66 -6.14 13.38
C GLN A 75 -2.36 -5.33 12.13
N LEU A 76 -1.12 -4.89 11.98
CA LEU A 76 -0.67 -4.18 10.80
C LEU A 76 -0.49 -5.16 9.63
N LYS A 77 -1.17 -4.90 8.51
CA LYS A 77 -1.01 -5.61 7.23
C LYS A 77 -0.46 -4.66 6.19
N ILE A 78 0.83 -4.81 5.84
CA ILE A 78 1.52 -3.95 4.88
C ILE A 78 1.63 -4.68 3.55
N GLY A 79 1.25 -4.01 2.46
CA GLY A 79 1.48 -4.46 1.11
C GLY A 79 2.92 -4.25 0.65
N ARG A 80 3.29 -4.80 -0.49
CA ARG A 80 4.58 -4.54 -1.15
C ARG A 80 4.55 -3.24 -1.95
N THR A 81 3.39 -2.88 -2.45
CA THR A 81 3.16 -1.70 -3.28
C THR A 81 2.03 -0.84 -2.73
N SER A 82 1.92 0.39 -3.19
CA SER A 82 0.84 1.30 -2.80
C SER A 82 -0.56 0.83 -3.24
N ALA A 83 -0.66 -0.07 -4.22
CA ALA A 83 -1.91 -0.63 -4.70
C ALA A 83 -2.43 -1.80 -3.84
N ASP A 84 -1.58 -2.44 -3.05
CA ASP A 84 -1.95 -3.65 -2.31
C ASP A 84 -3.03 -3.39 -1.25
N THR A 85 -3.03 -2.22 -0.61
CA THR A 85 -4.11 -1.85 0.33
C THR A 85 -5.48 -1.89 -0.35
N THR A 86 -5.58 -1.42 -1.60
CA THR A 86 -6.83 -1.52 -2.37
C THR A 86 -7.17 -2.98 -2.69
N ALA A 87 -6.20 -3.79 -3.07
CA ALA A 87 -6.40 -5.22 -3.30
C ALA A 87 -6.92 -5.93 -2.04
N TYR A 88 -6.36 -5.63 -0.87
CA TYR A 88 -6.84 -6.17 0.41
C TYR A 88 -8.27 -5.74 0.75
N VAL A 89 -8.64 -4.51 0.42
CA VAL A 89 -10.03 -4.02 0.58
C VAL A 89 -10.99 -4.82 -0.31
N LEU A 90 -10.65 -4.96 -1.59
CA LEU A 90 -11.48 -5.69 -2.56
C LEU A 90 -11.60 -7.18 -2.23
N ALA A 91 -10.54 -7.78 -1.68
CA ALA A 91 -10.54 -9.15 -1.19
C ALA A 91 -11.15 -9.32 0.23
N GLN A 92 -11.63 -8.22 0.84
CA GLN A 92 -12.17 -8.18 2.21
C GLN A 92 -11.21 -8.71 3.30
N GLU A 93 -9.92 -8.55 3.06
CA GLU A 93 -8.86 -9.05 3.92
C GLU A 93 -8.44 -8.06 5.02
N VAL A 94 -9.04 -6.88 5.10
CA VAL A 94 -8.74 -5.85 6.08
C VAL A 94 -10.02 -5.18 6.57
N GLU A 95 -9.99 -4.66 7.77
CA GLU A 95 -11.13 -4.01 8.42
C GLU A 95 -10.92 -2.51 8.65
N PHE A 96 -9.68 -2.07 8.75
CA PHE A 96 -9.30 -0.66 8.89
C PHE A 96 -8.22 -0.31 7.88
N ILE A 97 -8.27 0.89 7.33
CA ILE A 97 -7.26 1.37 6.37
C ILE A 97 -6.90 2.84 6.60
N PHE A 98 -5.72 3.22 6.10
CA PHE A 98 -5.33 4.60 5.90
C PHE A 98 -5.09 4.81 4.40
N SER A 99 -6.09 5.42 3.72
CA SER A 99 -6.13 5.44 2.25
C SER A 99 -6.95 6.61 1.71
N ASN A 100 -6.71 6.95 0.45
CA ASN A 100 -7.58 7.81 -0.36
C ASN A 100 -8.04 7.12 -1.67
N HIS A 101 -7.91 5.81 -1.76
CA HIS A 101 -8.21 5.04 -2.98
C HIS A 101 -9.69 4.63 -3.12
N LEU A 102 -10.55 4.96 -2.13
CA LEU A 102 -11.94 4.49 -2.08
C LEU A 102 -12.98 5.57 -2.39
N PHE A 103 -12.57 6.70 -2.94
CA PHE A 103 -13.49 7.82 -3.24
C PHE A 103 -14.06 7.82 -4.67
N SER A 104 -13.87 6.75 -5.45
CA SER A 104 -14.60 6.58 -6.70
C SER A 104 -16.04 6.12 -6.43
N PRO A 105 -17.02 6.47 -7.30
CA PRO A 105 -18.43 6.10 -7.11
C PRO A 105 -18.64 4.60 -6.88
N GLU A 106 -17.89 3.75 -7.58
CA GLU A 106 -17.99 2.29 -7.47
C GLU A 106 -17.42 1.80 -6.13
N ARG A 107 -16.35 2.42 -5.66
CA ARG A 107 -15.69 2.01 -4.39
C ARG A 107 -16.40 2.54 -3.16
N GLU A 108 -17.06 3.67 -3.24
CA GLU A 108 -17.91 4.16 -2.14
C GLU A 108 -19.07 3.19 -1.82
N GLN A 109 -19.55 2.43 -2.82
CA GLN A 109 -20.58 1.38 -2.63
C GLN A 109 -20.09 0.20 -1.78
N LEU A 110 -18.77 0.04 -1.55
CA LEU A 110 -18.23 -0.97 -0.66
C LEU A 110 -18.55 -0.72 0.84
N GLY A 111 -19.17 0.43 1.16
CA GLY A 111 -19.66 0.74 2.50
C GLY A 111 -18.57 1.08 3.53
N TRP A 112 -17.40 1.47 3.08
CA TRP A 112 -16.35 1.98 3.96
C TRP A 112 -16.72 3.37 4.48
N LYS A 113 -16.47 3.60 5.78
CA LYS A 113 -16.79 4.86 6.46
C LYS A 113 -15.50 5.56 6.89
N VAL A 114 -15.37 6.84 6.58
CA VAL A 114 -14.31 7.69 7.12
C VAL A 114 -14.63 7.96 8.59
N PHE A 115 -13.63 7.85 9.47
CA PHE A 115 -13.76 8.20 10.88
C PHE A 115 -12.70 9.20 11.37
N GLY A 116 -11.71 9.46 10.55
CA GLY A 116 -10.64 10.39 10.88
C GLY A 116 -9.69 10.62 9.70
N ARG A 117 -8.75 11.51 9.89
CA ARG A 117 -7.65 11.76 8.97
C ARG A 117 -6.41 12.21 9.71
N ARG A 118 -5.26 12.11 9.06
CA ARG A 118 -4.04 12.73 9.58
C ARG A 118 -4.11 14.26 9.36
N LEU A 119 -3.90 15.04 10.40
CA LEU A 119 -3.74 16.49 10.30
C LEU A 119 -2.30 16.76 9.89
N THR A 120 -2.18 17.33 8.71
CA THR A 120 -0.94 17.86 8.13
C THR A 120 -1.31 19.10 7.33
N PRO A 121 -0.36 19.96 6.94
CA PRO A 121 -0.63 20.93 5.89
C PRO A 121 -1.25 20.27 4.66
N PRO A 122 -2.12 20.97 3.92
CA PRO A 122 -2.68 20.44 2.68
C PRO A 122 -1.59 19.97 1.73
N VAL A 123 -1.85 18.89 1.02
CA VAL A 123 -0.89 18.28 0.08
C VAL A 123 -1.25 18.62 -1.36
N HIS A 124 -0.24 18.63 -2.21
CA HIS A 124 -0.38 18.86 -3.65
C HIS A 124 0.12 17.65 -4.43
N GLY A 125 -0.58 17.31 -5.52
CA GLY A 125 0.01 16.51 -6.57
C GLY A 125 0.99 17.36 -7.34
N GLN A 126 2.21 16.87 -7.51
CA GLN A 126 3.30 17.61 -8.16
C GLN A 126 3.93 16.78 -9.27
N ILE A 127 4.53 17.48 -10.23
CA ILE A 127 5.52 16.90 -11.14
C ILE A 127 6.86 17.54 -10.79
N VAL A 128 7.82 16.71 -10.40
CA VAL A 128 9.12 17.15 -9.89
C VAL A 128 10.26 16.57 -10.71
N VAL A 129 11.37 17.30 -10.76
CA VAL A 129 12.64 16.89 -11.37
C VAL A 129 13.78 17.15 -10.39
N PRO A 130 14.96 16.51 -10.52
CA PRO A 130 16.15 16.88 -9.74
C PRO A 130 16.45 18.38 -9.90
N ALA A 131 16.88 19.06 -8.85
CA ALA A 131 17.18 20.51 -8.89
C ALA A 131 18.14 20.88 -9.99
N ALA A 132 19.14 20.04 -10.27
CA ALA A 132 20.16 20.23 -11.32
C ALA A 132 19.70 19.77 -12.71
N SER A 133 18.44 19.33 -12.87
CA SER A 133 17.91 18.88 -14.17
C SER A 133 17.87 20.03 -15.17
N ALA A 134 18.20 19.75 -16.43
CA ALA A 134 18.03 20.69 -17.56
C ALA A 134 16.54 20.89 -17.93
N ILE A 135 15.64 20.04 -17.44
CA ILE A 135 14.19 20.14 -17.70
C ILE A 135 13.61 21.24 -16.82
N THR A 136 13.11 22.30 -17.41
CA THR A 136 12.54 23.48 -16.74
C THR A 136 11.04 23.64 -16.99
N GLU A 137 10.49 22.93 -17.97
CA GLU A 137 9.10 23.01 -18.39
C GLU A 137 8.51 21.63 -18.64
N LEU A 138 7.18 21.51 -18.44
CA LEU A 138 6.44 20.25 -18.62
C LEU A 138 6.54 19.70 -20.05
N SER A 139 6.54 20.58 -21.07
CA SER A 139 6.64 20.20 -22.48
C SER A 139 7.89 19.37 -22.79
N GLN A 140 8.97 19.59 -22.06
CA GLN A 140 10.23 18.85 -22.21
C GLN A 140 10.15 17.40 -21.70
N LEU A 141 9.03 17.01 -21.04
CA LEU A 141 8.75 15.64 -20.62
C LEU A 141 8.18 14.79 -21.77
N GLN A 142 7.82 15.37 -22.90
CA GLN A 142 7.28 14.63 -24.05
C GLN A 142 8.15 13.42 -24.41
N GLY A 143 7.55 12.22 -24.40
CA GLY A 143 8.21 10.94 -24.70
C GLY A 143 9.20 10.42 -23.65
N LYS A 144 9.39 11.14 -22.54
CA LYS A 144 10.31 10.73 -21.46
C LYS A 144 9.64 9.78 -20.48
N GLU A 145 10.46 9.04 -19.75
CA GLU A 145 10.01 8.23 -18.62
C GLU A 145 9.75 9.12 -17.41
N VAL A 146 8.54 8.99 -16.84
CA VAL A 146 8.10 9.66 -15.61
C VAL A 146 7.65 8.59 -14.62
N ALA A 147 8.23 8.60 -13.44
CA ALA A 147 7.84 7.62 -12.42
C ALA A 147 6.69 8.13 -11.53
N PHE A 148 5.92 7.17 -11.05
CA PHE A 148 4.81 7.38 -10.11
C PHE A 148 4.83 6.25 -9.07
N PRO A 149 4.24 6.43 -7.86
CA PRO A 149 4.28 5.38 -6.85
C PRO A 149 3.47 4.13 -7.24
N GLY A 150 2.36 4.29 -7.94
CA GLY A 150 1.52 3.20 -8.41
C GLY A 150 0.21 3.70 -9.02
N PRO A 151 -0.56 2.81 -9.68
CA PRO A 151 -1.75 3.19 -10.46
C PRO A 151 -2.91 3.71 -9.59
N GLU A 152 -2.95 3.34 -8.32
CA GLU A 152 -3.99 3.76 -7.39
C GLU A 152 -3.71 5.12 -6.73
N ALA A 153 -2.47 5.62 -6.79
CA ALA A 153 -2.06 6.83 -6.08
C ALA A 153 -2.72 8.09 -6.65
N LEU A 154 -3.78 8.56 -6.00
CA LEU A 154 -4.60 9.67 -6.50
C LEU A 154 -3.80 10.97 -6.61
N VAL A 155 -3.15 11.40 -5.53
CA VAL A 155 -2.44 12.69 -5.46
C VAL A 155 -1.16 12.66 -6.28
N SER A 156 -0.38 11.59 -6.20
CA SER A 156 0.95 11.50 -6.82
C SER A 156 0.98 10.85 -8.20
N TYR A 157 -0.12 10.24 -8.66
CA TYR A 157 -0.24 9.71 -10.02
C TYR A 157 -1.41 10.29 -10.78
N LYS A 158 -2.64 10.07 -10.30
CA LYS A 158 -3.83 10.40 -11.10
C LYS A 158 -3.93 11.91 -11.38
N PHE A 159 -3.65 12.77 -10.41
CA PHE A 159 -3.67 14.23 -10.61
C PHE A 159 -2.59 14.70 -11.61
N PRO A 160 -1.29 14.36 -11.42
CA PRO A 160 -0.26 14.73 -12.39
C PRO A 160 -0.51 14.14 -13.78
N ALA A 161 -0.91 12.88 -13.86
CA ALA A 161 -1.18 12.22 -15.15
C ALA A 161 -2.36 12.87 -15.88
N ALA A 162 -3.45 13.20 -15.18
CA ALA A 162 -4.58 13.92 -15.77
C ALA A 162 -4.13 15.29 -16.31
N HIS A 163 -3.27 16.00 -15.59
CA HIS A 163 -2.73 17.28 -16.07
C HIS A 163 -1.88 17.10 -17.34
N LEU A 164 -1.01 16.11 -17.38
CA LEU A 164 -0.19 15.83 -18.59
C LEU A 164 -1.08 15.46 -19.78
N ILE A 165 -2.08 14.60 -19.58
CA ILE A 165 -3.04 14.22 -20.62
C ILE A 165 -3.80 15.46 -21.15
N ASN A 166 -4.29 16.31 -20.27
CA ASN A 166 -5.01 17.53 -20.63
C ASN A 166 -4.10 18.54 -21.39
N LYS A 167 -2.80 18.54 -21.11
CA LYS A 167 -1.80 19.33 -21.83
C LYS A 167 -1.28 18.65 -23.10
N LYS A 168 -1.77 17.45 -23.42
CA LYS A 168 -1.32 16.63 -24.56
C LYS A 168 0.19 16.32 -24.52
N ILE A 169 0.74 16.15 -23.31
CA ILE A 169 2.12 15.74 -23.08
C ILE A 169 2.09 14.24 -22.80
N ASP A 170 2.57 13.47 -23.76
CA ASP A 170 2.64 12.02 -23.66
C ASP A 170 3.96 11.61 -22.99
N VAL A 171 3.87 10.82 -21.92
CA VAL A 171 5.01 10.33 -21.14
C VAL A 171 4.96 8.81 -21.01
N LYS A 172 6.13 8.19 -20.89
CA LYS A 172 6.22 6.77 -20.58
C LYS A 172 6.08 6.59 -19.07
N VAL A 173 4.95 6.01 -18.64
CA VAL A 173 4.63 5.80 -17.22
C VAL A 173 5.45 4.64 -16.67
N VAL A 174 6.15 4.88 -15.56
CA VAL A 174 6.89 3.87 -14.78
C VAL A 174 6.35 3.85 -13.36
N PHE A 175 6.10 2.67 -12.79
CA PHE A 175 5.67 2.58 -11.39
C PHE A 175 6.80 2.15 -10.48
N GLY A 176 7.04 2.95 -9.42
CA GLY A 176 8.09 2.73 -8.42
C GLY A 176 7.69 1.86 -7.24
N GLY A 177 6.42 1.40 -7.21
CA GLY A 177 5.86 0.60 -6.12
C GLY A 177 5.37 1.42 -4.91
N ASN A 178 6.08 2.48 -4.57
CA ASN A 178 5.72 3.48 -3.55
C ASN A 178 6.44 4.81 -3.87
N MET A 179 6.21 5.84 -3.03
CA MET A 179 6.76 7.17 -3.30
C MET A 179 8.28 7.21 -3.21
N ASP A 180 8.85 6.54 -2.20
CA ASP A 180 10.31 6.46 -2.03
C ASP A 180 10.97 5.78 -3.25
N GLY A 181 10.38 4.69 -3.76
CA GLY A 181 10.86 3.98 -4.93
C GLY A 181 10.79 4.82 -6.22
N ALA A 182 9.73 5.61 -6.40
CA ALA A 182 9.62 6.52 -7.54
C ALA A 182 10.67 7.64 -7.48
N LEU A 183 10.85 8.27 -6.32
CA LEU A 183 11.85 9.33 -6.11
C LEU A 183 13.28 8.79 -6.25
N ALA A 184 13.57 7.59 -5.74
CA ALA A 184 14.88 6.95 -5.90
C ALA A 184 15.24 6.73 -7.38
N GLN A 185 14.28 6.34 -8.22
CA GLN A 185 14.50 6.21 -9.67
C GLN A 185 14.85 7.55 -10.32
N MET A 186 14.20 8.64 -9.94
CA MET A 186 14.52 9.97 -10.45
C MET A 186 15.92 10.44 -10.01
N PHE A 187 16.24 10.32 -8.73
CA PHE A 187 17.53 10.76 -8.22
C PHE A 187 18.71 9.89 -8.67
N SER A 188 18.44 8.64 -9.09
CA SER A 188 19.45 7.78 -9.75
C SER A 188 19.56 8.01 -11.27
N GLY A 189 18.74 8.91 -11.83
CA GLY A 189 18.77 9.22 -13.26
C GLY A 189 18.08 8.18 -14.16
N LYS A 190 17.35 7.21 -13.58
CA LYS A 190 16.61 6.20 -14.34
C LYS A 190 15.38 6.77 -15.05
N VAL A 191 14.74 7.78 -14.47
CA VAL A 191 13.60 8.49 -15.04
C VAL A 191 13.83 10.00 -15.02
N ALA A 192 13.16 10.73 -15.90
CA ALA A 192 13.35 12.16 -16.06
C ALA A 192 12.65 12.99 -14.95
N ALA A 193 11.52 12.51 -14.48
CA ALA A 193 10.66 13.22 -13.52
C ALA A 193 9.86 12.23 -12.67
N VAL A 194 9.21 12.76 -11.63
CA VAL A 194 8.29 12.00 -10.76
C VAL A 194 7.00 12.77 -10.59
N GLY A 195 5.87 12.04 -10.66
CA GLY A 195 4.62 12.50 -10.08
C GLY A 195 4.61 12.21 -8.58
N ALA A 196 4.45 13.26 -7.77
CA ALA A 196 4.69 13.19 -6.33
C ALA A 196 3.55 13.80 -5.52
N ASN A 197 3.38 13.32 -4.29
CA ASN A 197 2.73 14.05 -3.21
C ASN A 197 3.76 15.02 -2.60
N SER A 198 3.44 16.31 -2.51
CA SER A 198 4.36 17.35 -2.06
C SER A 198 5.03 17.05 -0.72
N GLN A 199 4.25 16.59 0.27
CA GLN A 199 4.74 16.26 1.60
C GLN A 199 5.70 15.06 1.59
N LEU A 200 5.40 14.04 0.77
CA LEU A 200 6.25 12.86 0.66
C LEU A 200 7.54 13.16 -0.11
N ALA A 201 7.49 14.03 -1.13
CA ALA A 201 8.67 14.49 -1.84
C ALA A 201 9.60 15.29 -0.93
N GLU A 202 9.04 16.21 -0.14
CA GLU A 202 9.79 17.00 0.84
C GLU A 202 10.41 16.11 1.93
N GLY A 203 9.63 15.18 2.49
CA GLY A 203 10.12 14.24 3.50
C GLY A 203 11.25 13.36 2.98
N TYR A 204 11.13 12.84 1.75
CA TYR A 204 12.18 12.08 1.10
C TYR A 204 13.44 12.93 0.88
N ALA A 205 13.29 14.12 0.31
CA ALA A 205 14.40 15.04 0.04
C ALA A 205 15.18 15.37 1.31
N LYS A 206 14.47 15.62 2.42
CA LYS A 206 15.07 15.86 3.74
C LYS A 206 15.85 14.66 4.26
N ARG A 207 15.25 13.44 4.20
CA ARG A 207 15.90 12.20 4.68
C ARG A 207 17.16 11.85 3.89
N GLU A 208 17.11 12.05 2.56
CA GLU A 208 18.15 11.61 1.64
C GLU A 208 19.13 12.72 1.25
N GLY A 209 19.00 13.92 1.81
CA GLY A 209 19.85 15.07 1.47
C GLY A 209 19.77 15.43 -0.01
N LYS A 210 18.59 15.33 -0.63
CA LYS A 210 18.35 15.59 -2.04
C LYS A 210 17.66 16.93 -2.24
N ALA A 211 17.82 17.53 -3.43
CA ALA A 211 17.12 18.74 -3.84
C ALA A 211 16.37 18.51 -5.16
N TYR A 212 15.15 19.01 -5.24
CA TYR A 212 14.30 18.90 -6.42
C TYR A 212 13.70 20.25 -6.78
N ARG A 213 13.16 20.34 -7.98
CA ARG A 213 12.39 21.48 -8.49
C ARG A 213 11.02 21.02 -8.93
N VAL A 214 10.00 21.81 -8.58
CA VAL A 214 8.61 21.57 -8.98
C VAL A 214 8.36 22.21 -10.34
N LEU A 215 7.88 21.42 -11.31
CA LEU A 215 7.43 21.89 -12.61
C LEU A 215 5.94 22.23 -12.62
N TRP A 216 5.17 21.56 -11.80
CA TRP A 216 3.73 21.76 -11.68
C TRP A 216 3.20 21.30 -10.32
N SER A 217 2.16 21.99 -9.83
CA SER A 217 1.40 21.62 -8.63
C SER A 217 -0.11 21.66 -8.89
N SER A 218 -0.84 20.71 -8.35
CA SER A 218 -2.30 20.72 -8.30
C SER A 218 -2.83 21.75 -7.30
N ALA A 219 -4.13 21.95 -7.28
CA ALA A 219 -4.81 22.49 -6.11
C ALA A 219 -4.50 21.65 -4.87
N ALA A 220 -4.58 22.30 -3.70
CA ALA A 220 -4.36 21.66 -2.42
C ALA A 220 -5.50 20.69 -2.08
N VAL A 221 -5.17 19.56 -1.47
CA VAL A 221 -6.12 18.55 -0.99
C VAL A 221 -5.70 18.07 0.39
N HIS A 222 -6.62 17.42 1.12
CA HIS A 222 -6.30 16.80 2.39
C HIS A 222 -5.51 15.51 2.21
N ASP A 223 -4.76 15.12 3.25
CA ASP A 223 -4.04 13.85 3.30
C ASP A 223 -5.01 12.66 3.38
N LEU A 224 -4.50 11.43 3.47
CA LEU A 224 -5.28 10.21 3.46
C LEU A 224 -6.27 10.13 4.63
N ALA A 225 -7.38 9.43 4.41
CA ALA A 225 -8.40 9.16 5.40
C ALA A 225 -8.12 7.88 6.19
N LEU A 226 -8.48 7.91 7.48
CA LEU A 226 -8.70 6.71 8.28
C LEU A 226 -10.12 6.21 8.03
N MET A 227 -10.24 4.96 7.60
CA MET A 227 -11.53 4.38 7.22
C MET A 227 -11.73 3.01 7.88
N VAL A 228 -12.98 2.66 8.09
CA VAL A 228 -13.42 1.37 8.66
C VAL A 228 -14.43 0.71 7.74
N ALA A 229 -14.32 -0.61 7.59
CA ALA A 229 -15.27 -1.41 6.82
C ALA A 229 -16.64 -1.46 7.52
N GLY A 230 -17.72 -1.39 6.74
CA GLY A 230 -19.09 -1.40 7.28
C GLY A 230 -19.48 -2.66 8.08
N LYS A 231 -18.74 -3.77 7.89
CA LYS A 231 -18.92 -5.02 8.64
C LYS A 231 -18.39 -4.97 10.08
N VAL A 232 -17.53 -3.98 10.44
CA VAL A 232 -16.98 -3.86 11.78
C VAL A 232 -18.06 -3.37 12.74
N PRO A 233 -18.28 -4.04 13.89
CA PRO A 233 -19.28 -3.60 14.87
C PRO A 233 -19.03 -2.16 15.33
N ASP A 234 -20.07 -1.36 15.43
CA ASP A 234 -20.01 0.06 15.80
C ASP A 234 -19.23 0.32 17.09
N LYS A 235 -19.36 -0.56 18.09
CA LYS A 235 -18.62 -0.44 19.37
C LYS A 235 -17.12 -0.49 19.14
N ALA A 236 -16.63 -1.44 18.32
CA ALA A 236 -15.21 -1.58 18.01
C ALA A 236 -14.73 -0.41 17.13
N ALA A 237 -15.48 -0.05 16.09
CA ALA A 237 -15.17 1.06 15.20
C ALA A 237 -15.02 2.38 15.98
N LYS A 238 -15.98 2.71 16.85
CA LYS A 238 -15.95 3.92 17.70
C LYS A 238 -14.81 3.89 18.72
N ALA A 239 -14.45 2.71 19.27
CA ALA A 239 -13.33 2.59 20.22
C ALA A 239 -11.99 2.87 19.50
N VAL A 240 -11.77 2.27 18.34
CA VAL A 240 -10.58 2.51 17.52
C VAL A 240 -10.49 3.97 17.07
N ALA A 241 -11.59 4.55 16.59
CA ALA A 241 -11.64 5.95 16.18
C ALA A 241 -11.25 6.91 17.33
N ARG A 242 -11.82 6.71 18.53
CA ARG A 242 -11.45 7.52 19.72
C ARG A 242 -9.98 7.37 20.08
N ALA A 243 -9.41 6.16 19.98
CA ALA A 243 -8.01 5.92 20.31
C ALA A 243 -7.06 6.64 19.33
N PHE A 244 -7.36 6.62 18.02
CA PHE A 244 -6.60 7.38 17.02
C PHE A 244 -6.71 8.89 17.28
N VAL A 245 -7.92 9.42 17.36
CA VAL A 245 -8.17 10.85 17.47
C VAL A 245 -7.66 11.43 18.81
N GLY A 246 -7.79 10.68 19.90
CA GLY A 246 -7.32 11.08 21.23
C GLY A 246 -5.82 10.88 21.45
N MET A 247 -5.10 10.26 20.52
CA MET A 247 -3.70 9.89 20.73
C MET A 247 -2.80 11.08 21.06
N HIS A 248 -3.00 12.23 20.41
CA HIS A 248 -2.23 13.44 20.65
C HIS A 248 -2.50 14.11 22.01
N GLN A 249 -3.57 13.74 22.70
CA GLN A 249 -3.93 14.26 24.02
C GLN A 249 -3.23 13.50 25.16
N ASP A 250 -2.77 12.27 24.89
CA ASP A 250 -2.00 11.45 25.82
C ASP A 250 -0.49 11.74 25.62
N PRO A 251 0.29 12.01 26.67
CA PRO A 251 1.73 12.28 26.55
C PRO A 251 2.48 11.18 25.78
N ARG A 252 2.24 9.91 26.11
CA ARG A 252 2.86 8.77 25.41
C ARG A 252 2.42 8.70 23.95
N GLY A 253 1.16 9.01 23.66
CA GLY A 253 0.63 9.07 22.31
C GLY A 253 1.32 10.15 21.47
N ARG A 254 1.52 11.34 22.04
CA ARG A 254 2.27 12.43 21.37
C ARG A 254 3.71 12.02 21.06
N ASP A 255 4.41 11.43 22.02
CA ASP A 255 5.80 11.00 21.82
C ASP A 255 5.90 10.00 20.67
N ILE A 256 4.97 9.02 20.59
CA ILE A 256 4.90 8.06 19.49
C ILE A 256 4.67 8.77 18.16
N LEU A 257 3.69 9.69 18.09
CA LEU A 257 3.37 10.43 16.85
C LEU A 257 4.54 11.31 16.41
N GLN A 258 5.22 11.97 17.33
CA GLN A 258 6.38 12.80 17.05
C GLN A 258 7.54 11.98 16.51
N GLN A 259 7.88 10.86 17.14
CA GLN A 259 8.95 9.98 16.69
C GLN A 259 8.63 9.39 15.31
N ALA A 260 7.42 8.86 15.11
CA ALA A 260 6.99 8.31 13.84
C ALA A 260 7.02 9.38 12.73
N SER A 261 6.54 10.59 13.01
CA SER A 261 6.52 11.70 12.04
C SER A 261 7.94 12.15 11.66
N THR A 262 8.84 12.25 12.64
CA THR A 262 10.25 12.60 12.41
C THR A 262 10.95 11.58 11.52
N GLN A 263 10.71 10.28 11.75
CA GLN A 263 11.27 9.20 10.96
C GLN A 263 10.97 9.31 9.46
N VAL A 264 9.77 9.73 9.12
CA VAL A 264 9.32 9.83 7.72
C VAL A 264 9.43 11.24 7.15
N GLY A 265 9.98 12.19 7.91
CA GLY A 265 10.20 13.57 7.48
C GLY A 265 8.94 14.43 7.52
N LEU A 266 7.88 14.01 8.22
CA LEU A 266 6.71 14.85 8.49
C LEU A 266 7.01 15.92 9.54
N THR A 267 6.09 16.89 9.66
CA THR A 267 6.16 17.87 10.77
C THR A 267 5.88 17.17 12.11
N ALA A 268 6.45 17.67 13.20
CA ALA A 268 6.24 17.13 14.53
C ALA A 268 4.78 17.19 15.02
N GLU A 269 3.96 18.00 14.37
CA GLU A 269 2.55 18.20 14.71
C GLU A 269 1.58 17.30 13.95
N ALA A 270 2.09 16.34 13.16
CA ALA A 270 1.24 15.39 12.44
C ALA A 270 0.55 14.43 13.43
N TYR A 271 -0.76 14.57 13.60
CA TYR A 271 -1.60 13.72 14.44
C TYR A 271 -2.94 13.41 13.76
N PHE A 272 -3.80 12.64 14.42
CA PHE A 272 -5.10 12.26 13.85
C PHE A 272 -6.23 13.10 14.45
N ILE A 273 -7.14 13.53 13.58
CA ILE A 273 -8.34 14.30 13.93
C ILE A 273 -9.60 13.62 13.42
N PRO A 274 -10.79 13.92 13.97
CA PRO A 274 -12.06 13.44 13.45
C PRO A 274 -12.27 13.86 12.01
N SER A 275 -12.93 13.01 11.22
CA SER A 275 -13.40 13.33 9.88
C SER A 275 -14.61 12.47 9.57
N ASP A 276 -15.58 13.05 8.87
CA ASP A 276 -16.73 12.34 8.27
C ASP A 276 -16.56 12.13 6.77
N GLY A 277 -15.44 12.58 6.22
CA GLY A 277 -15.11 12.46 4.80
C GLY A 277 -15.70 13.56 3.90
N SER A 278 -16.36 14.57 4.45
CA SER A 278 -16.92 15.70 3.67
C SER A 278 -15.84 16.50 2.95
N GLU A 279 -14.67 16.67 3.57
CA GLU A 279 -13.51 17.36 3.01
C GLU A 279 -12.85 16.67 1.81
N TYR A 280 -13.23 15.42 1.50
CA TYR A 280 -12.72 14.67 0.34
C TYR A 280 -13.54 14.89 -0.93
N ALA A 281 -14.35 15.95 -1.01
CA ALA A 281 -15.14 16.29 -2.19
C ALA A 281 -14.28 16.41 -3.46
N ALA A 282 -13.09 17.02 -3.37
CA ALA A 282 -12.16 17.16 -4.49
C ALA A 282 -11.71 15.80 -5.08
N TYR A 283 -11.64 14.73 -4.26
CA TYR A 283 -11.31 13.39 -4.71
C TYR A 283 -12.48 12.76 -5.48
N ARG A 284 -13.70 12.93 -5.00
CA ARG A 284 -14.92 12.48 -5.68
C ARG A 284 -15.11 13.21 -7.01
N ASP A 285 -14.88 14.53 -7.01
CA ASP A 285 -14.96 15.35 -8.23
C ASP A 285 -13.95 14.92 -9.28
N PHE A 286 -12.75 14.56 -8.86
CA PHE A 286 -11.74 14.01 -9.78
C PHE A 286 -12.26 12.78 -10.51
N TYR A 287 -12.80 11.80 -9.79
CA TYR A 287 -13.31 10.58 -10.42
C TYR A 287 -14.50 10.82 -11.35
N ARG A 288 -15.27 11.91 -11.17
CA ARG A 288 -16.35 12.31 -12.09
C ARG A 288 -15.85 12.96 -13.37
N THR A 289 -14.73 13.70 -13.30
CA THR A 289 -14.30 14.61 -14.38
C THR A 289 -12.97 14.22 -15.05
N ALA A 290 -12.20 13.32 -14.44
CA ALA A 290 -10.91 12.90 -14.96
C ALA A 290 -11.02 12.15 -16.31
N PRO A 291 -9.92 12.10 -17.08
CA PRO A 291 -9.82 11.21 -18.24
C PRO A 291 -10.22 9.78 -17.89
N ALA A 292 -10.96 9.11 -18.80
CA ALA A 292 -11.50 7.77 -18.55
C ALA A 292 -10.43 6.73 -18.14
N SER A 293 -9.21 6.87 -18.66
CA SER A 293 -8.06 6.01 -18.32
C SER A 293 -7.56 6.14 -16.88
N LEU A 294 -8.04 7.14 -16.12
CA LEU A 294 -7.61 7.43 -14.74
C LEU A 294 -8.72 7.30 -13.69
N ARG A 295 -9.92 6.91 -14.09
CA ARG A 295 -11.07 6.72 -13.19
C ARG A 295 -11.00 5.41 -12.43
#